data_fab013c9e336f8f8b63d903de75ab716
#
_entry.id   fab013c9e336f8f8b63d903de75ab716
#
_cell.length_a   1.000
_cell.length_b   1.000
_cell.length_c   1.000
_cell.angle_alpha   90.00
_cell.angle_beta   90.00
_cell.angle_gamma   90.00
#
_symmetry.space_group_name_H-M   'P 1'
#
loop_
_entity.id
_entity.type
_entity.pdbx_description
1 polymer ?
#
loop_
_entity_poly.entity_id
_entity_poly.type
_entity_poly.pdbx_seq_one_letter_code
_entity_poly.pdbx_strand_id
1 'polypeptide(L)'
;MGEAKSSYASTETLYSVQYLRAAAALAVVYYHVSALSQETWGLDPERIDHVGAAGVDLFFVISGFVMAMIVGRPGAFDGREFWIRRIARVVPAYWVITFAVFALAWFMPHLFNSTTADLSTLMTSLSFLALDHGDGNTTPLLVVGWTLNYEIFFYAIVALTAGLFGDRRLHGASLLIISLVALGLWLRPEDLSLAFYTDPILLEFVFGILIYRTWSRTRQLHHGLALAMFLTGTVLLVLQWERPVGDLRMLFWGVPAAAVLYGALGTLTFRSPLLARLGEWSYALYLTHVFVITLYIKHIISAVTTIELPWQVHYLIMTIFTVAGAAAYHMVVEAPLSRWTLRSLRRPQPALKQIVRPTTGPAE
;
A
#
# COMPACT_ATOMS: atom_id res chain seq x y z
N MET A 1 -40.66 -21.92 -13.42
CA MET A 1 -39.42 -22.36 -12.72
C MET A 1 -38.27 -21.60 -13.36
N GLY A 2 -37.91 -20.48 -12.74
CA GLY A 2 -36.88 -19.59 -13.25
C GLY A 2 -35.51 -20.00 -12.74
N GLU A 3 -34.61 -20.28 -13.65
CA GLU A 3 -33.19 -20.50 -13.37
C GLU A 3 -32.60 -19.26 -12.73
N ALA A 4 -32.19 -19.39 -11.47
CA ALA A 4 -31.36 -18.41 -10.79
C ALA A 4 -29.98 -18.42 -11.49
N LYS A 5 -29.77 -17.53 -12.47
CA LYS A 5 -28.43 -17.20 -12.97
C LYS A 5 -27.62 -16.70 -11.80
N SER A 6 -26.70 -17.54 -11.32
CA SER A 6 -25.59 -17.16 -10.45
C SER A 6 -24.80 -16.05 -11.17
N SER A 7 -25.18 -14.81 -10.89
CA SER A 7 -24.40 -13.65 -11.26
C SER A 7 -23.14 -13.67 -10.39
N TYR A 8 -22.08 -14.29 -10.88
CA TYR A 8 -20.72 -13.91 -10.49
C TYR A 8 -20.59 -12.42 -10.84
N ALA A 9 -20.88 -11.59 -9.87
CA ALA A 9 -20.59 -10.16 -9.99
C ALA A 9 -19.11 -10.05 -10.35
N SER A 10 -18.82 -9.70 -11.60
CA SER A 10 -17.52 -9.26 -12.06
C SER A 10 -16.94 -8.38 -10.97
N THR A 11 -15.69 -8.57 -10.63
CA THR A 11 -14.92 -7.66 -9.79
C THR A 11 -14.87 -6.33 -10.55
N GLU A 12 -15.90 -5.50 -10.39
CA GLU A 12 -15.86 -4.13 -10.89
C GLU A 12 -14.65 -3.50 -10.22
N THR A 13 -13.69 -3.15 -11.05
CA THR A 13 -12.54 -2.39 -10.60
C THR A 13 -13.09 -1.08 -10.05
N LEU A 14 -12.95 -0.85 -8.75
CA LEU A 14 -13.35 0.42 -8.14
C LEU A 14 -12.36 1.49 -8.61
N TYR A 15 -12.72 2.21 -9.65
CA TYR A 15 -11.89 3.25 -10.25
C TYR A 15 -11.48 4.29 -9.22
N SER A 16 -12.38 4.69 -8.32
CA SER A 16 -12.09 5.60 -7.21
C SER A 16 -10.91 5.12 -6.35
N VAL A 17 -10.86 3.83 -6.02
CA VAL A 17 -9.74 3.23 -5.26
C VAL A 17 -8.44 3.30 -6.06
N GLN A 18 -8.46 3.03 -7.36
CA GLN A 18 -7.26 3.14 -8.20
C GLN A 18 -6.77 4.59 -8.30
N TYR A 19 -7.69 5.55 -8.43
CA TYR A 19 -7.33 6.97 -8.49
C TYR A 19 -6.71 7.45 -7.18
N LEU A 20 -7.27 7.03 -6.04
CA LEU A 20 -6.71 7.36 -4.74
C LEU A 20 -5.34 6.70 -4.51
N ARG A 21 -5.12 5.49 -5.00
CA ARG A 21 -3.81 4.84 -4.96
C ARG A 21 -2.79 5.60 -5.81
N ALA A 22 -3.17 6.08 -6.98
CA ALA A 22 -2.32 6.93 -7.81
C ALA A 22 -1.98 8.23 -7.08
N ALA A 23 -2.99 8.92 -6.53
CA ALA A 23 -2.81 10.16 -5.78
C ALA A 23 -1.92 9.96 -4.54
N ALA A 24 -2.14 8.89 -3.77
CA ALA A 24 -1.34 8.55 -2.60
C ALA A 24 0.14 8.31 -2.96
N ALA A 25 0.39 7.53 -4.03
CA ALA A 25 1.77 7.27 -4.48
C ALA A 25 2.47 8.54 -4.98
N LEU A 26 1.77 9.38 -5.74
CA LEU A 26 2.32 10.66 -6.22
C LEU A 26 2.56 11.64 -5.06
N ALA A 27 1.72 11.65 -4.04
CA ALA A 27 1.93 12.44 -2.82
C ALA A 27 3.22 12.01 -2.11
N VAL A 28 3.45 10.70 -1.94
CA VAL A 28 4.68 10.17 -1.35
C VAL A 28 5.91 10.51 -2.20
N VAL A 29 5.79 10.45 -3.54
CA VAL A 29 6.87 10.90 -4.46
C VAL A 29 7.17 12.37 -4.23
N TYR A 30 6.15 13.22 -4.18
CA TYR A 30 6.31 14.65 -3.94
C TYR A 30 7.04 14.92 -2.61
N TYR A 31 6.63 14.26 -1.53
CA TYR A 31 7.30 14.36 -0.23
C TYR A 31 8.79 14.02 -0.33
N HIS A 32 9.16 12.91 -0.96
CA HIS A 32 10.56 12.51 -1.07
C HIS A 32 11.36 13.37 -2.06
N VAL A 33 10.74 13.87 -3.12
CA VAL A 33 11.36 14.87 -3.99
C VAL A 33 11.67 16.13 -3.17
N SER A 34 10.73 16.63 -2.37
CA SER A 34 10.95 17.78 -1.50
C SER A 34 12.09 17.54 -0.50
N ALA A 35 12.02 16.43 0.26
CA ALA A 35 12.98 16.11 1.31
C ALA A 35 14.41 15.94 0.76
N LEU A 36 14.60 15.18 -0.33
CA LEU A 36 15.92 14.94 -0.92
C LEU A 36 16.46 16.16 -1.67
N SER A 37 15.59 17.03 -2.19
CA SER A 37 16.02 18.24 -2.89
C SER A 37 16.50 19.34 -1.93
N GLN A 38 16.03 19.35 -0.68
CA GLN A 38 16.49 20.31 0.33
C GLN A 38 17.97 20.16 0.63
N GLU A 39 18.45 18.93 0.76
CA GLU A 39 19.87 18.66 0.98
C GLU A 39 20.73 19.16 -0.19
N THR A 40 20.18 19.21 -1.42
CA THR A 40 20.94 19.51 -2.63
C THR A 40 20.90 20.99 -2.98
N TRP A 41 19.78 21.68 -2.77
CA TRP A 41 19.59 23.07 -3.23
C TRP A 41 19.55 24.11 -2.09
N GLY A 42 19.77 23.68 -0.83
CA GLY A 42 19.73 24.59 0.32
C GLY A 42 18.38 25.28 0.49
N LEU A 43 17.31 24.64 0.04
CA LEU A 43 15.95 25.10 0.28
C LEU A 43 15.69 25.10 1.78
N ASP A 44 14.98 26.12 2.28
CA ASP A 44 14.70 26.34 3.70
C ASP A 44 14.15 25.07 4.36
N PRO A 45 14.81 24.52 5.40
CA PRO A 45 14.36 23.32 6.12
C PRO A 45 12.94 23.43 6.70
N GLU A 46 12.45 24.67 6.93
CA GLU A 46 11.10 24.90 7.45
C GLU A 46 10.00 24.63 6.40
N ARG A 47 10.38 24.44 5.14
CA ARG A 47 9.45 24.17 4.01
C ARG A 47 9.39 22.72 3.57
N ILE A 48 9.69 21.74 4.42
CA ILE A 48 9.35 20.34 4.07
C ILE A 48 7.85 20.21 4.07
N ASP A 49 7.28 20.10 2.89
CA ASP A 49 5.85 19.83 2.72
C ASP A 49 5.52 18.40 3.16
N HIS A 50 5.23 18.23 4.43
CA HIS A 50 4.84 16.93 5.00
C HIS A 50 3.50 16.39 4.43
N VAL A 51 2.77 17.20 3.69
CA VAL A 51 1.50 16.84 3.04
C VAL A 51 1.60 15.53 2.27
N GLY A 52 2.68 15.35 1.53
CA GLY A 52 2.88 14.13 0.74
C GLY A 52 3.07 12.87 1.59
N ALA A 53 3.58 12.99 2.81
CA ALA A 53 3.77 11.86 3.72
C ALA A 53 2.43 11.21 4.12
N ALA A 54 1.33 11.97 4.19
CA ALA A 54 -0.02 11.46 4.44
C ALA A 54 -0.56 10.52 3.33
N GLY A 55 0.15 10.41 2.20
CA GLY A 55 -0.14 9.38 1.20
C GLY A 55 -0.03 7.96 1.76
N VAL A 56 0.84 7.73 2.74
CA VAL A 56 0.94 6.45 3.45
C VAL A 56 -0.33 6.14 4.22
N ASP A 57 -0.86 7.11 4.95
CA ASP A 57 -2.09 6.99 5.75
C ASP A 57 -3.28 6.65 4.85
N LEU A 58 -3.35 7.29 3.68
CA LEU A 58 -4.35 6.95 2.68
C LEU A 58 -4.18 5.51 2.15
N PHE A 59 -2.94 5.03 1.96
CA PHE A 59 -2.71 3.62 1.58
C PHE A 59 -3.18 2.65 2.66
N PHE A 60 -2.97 2.91 3.95
CA PHE A 60 -3.43 2.04 5.02
C PHE A 60 -4.96 1.99 5.11
N VAL A 61 -5.64 3.13 5.00
CA VAL A 61 -7.10 3.18 4.93
C VAL A 61 -7.62 2.41 3.71
N ILE A 62 -7.01 2.60 2.53
CA ILE A 62 -7.36 1.85 1.31
C ILE A 62 -7.12 0.35 1.51
N SER A 63 -6.01 -0.06 2.14
CA SER A 63 -5.69 -1.46 2.39
C SER A 63 -6.74 -2.09 3.31
N GLY A 64 -7.14 -1.41 4.38
CA GLY A 64 -8.24 -1.83 5.25
C GLY A 64 -9.56 -2.04 4.49
N PHE A 65 -9.93 -1.10 3.64
CA PHE A 65 -11.11 -1.19 2.79
C PHE A 65 -11.05 -2.37 1.81
N VAL A 66 -9.95 -2.52 1.08
CA VAL A 66 -9.77 -3.57 0.08
C VAL A 66 -9.75 -4.96 0.74
N MET A 67 -9.07 -5.11 1.88
CA MET A 67 -9.07 -6.37 2.61
C MET A 67 -10.46 -6.70 3.14
N ALA A 68 -11.19 -5.73 3.69
CA ALA A 68 -12.57 -5.92 4.10
C ALA A 68 -13.47 -6.33 2.93
N MET A 69 -13.27 -5.77 1.74
CA MET A 69 -13.99 -6.14 0.53
C MET A 69 -13.68 -7.57 0.08
N ILE A 70 -12.45 -8.03 0.25
CA ILE A 70 -12.02 -9.39 -0.13
C ILE A 70 -12.58 -10.42 0.85
N VAL A 71 -12.38 -10.21 2.16
CA VAL A 71 -12.77 -11.20 3.17
C VAL A 71 -14.20 -11.01 3.69
N GLY A 72 -14.83 -9.86 3.52
CA GLY A 72 -16.20 -9.57 3.95
C GLY A 72 -17.29 -10.24 3.11
N ARG A 73 -16.93 -10.94 2.05
CA ARG A 73 -17.88 -11.69 1.21
C ARG A 73 -18.42 -12.89 1.98
N PRO A 74 -19.73 -13.22 1.84
CA PRO A 74 -20.29 -14.46 2.39
C PRO A 74 -19.55 -15.69 1.88
N GLY A 75 -19.44 -16.72 2.72
CA GLY A 75 -18.84 -17.99 2.38
C GLY A 75 -17.60 -18.33 3.18
N ALA A 76 -17.10 -19.56 2.96
CA ALA A 76 -15.91 -20.06 3.64
C ALA A 76 -14.66 -19.24 3.24
N PHE A 77 -13.83 -18.93 4.21
CA PHE A 77 -12.55 -18.25 3.99
C PHE A 77 -11.50 -19.27 3.55
N ASP A 78 -10.94 -19.09 2.36
CA ASP A 78 -9.79 -19.85 1.90
C ASP A 78 -8.49 -19.08 2.25
N GLY A 79 -7.91 -19.43 3.40
CA GLY A 79 -6.67 -18.82 3.88
C GLY A 79 -5.49 -19.08 2.96
N ARG A 80 -5.45 -20.25 2.29
CA ARG A 80 -4.38 -20.60 1.34
C ARG A 80 -4.43 -19.69 0.11
N GLU A 81 -5.58 -19.56 -0.53
CA GLU A 81 -5.74 -18.69 -1.70
C GLU A 81 -5.54 -17.21 -1.33
N PHE A 82 -5.98 -16.79 -0.12
CA PHE A 82 -5.71 -15.46 0.40
C PHE A 82 -4.20 -15.17 0.45
N TRP A 83 -3.41 -16.03 1.11
CA TRP A 83 -1.97 -15.85 1.21
C TRP A 83 -1.26 -15.93 -0.14
N ILE A 84 -1.63 -16.87 -1.01
CA ILE A 84 -1.07 -16.96 -2.36
C ILE A 84 -1.21 -15.63 -3.11
N ARG A 85 -2.39 -15.01 -3.05
CA ARG A 85 -2.63 -13.73 -3.74
C ARG A 85 -1.88 -12.57 -3.10
N ARG A 86 -1.75 -12.53 -1.77
CA ARG A 86 -1.02 -11.46 -1.08
C ARG A 86 0.49 -11.60 -1.30
N ILE A 87 1.04 -12.79 -1.11
CA ILE A 87 2.44 -13.08 -1.36
C ILE A 87 2.81 -12.74 -2.81
N ALA A 88 2.05 -13.25 -3.79
CA ALA A 88 2.33 -12.98 -5.20
C ALA A 88 2.29 -11.50 -5.56
N ARG A 89 1.50 -10.69 -4.85
CA ARG A 89 1.38 -9.27 -5.11
C ARG A 89 2.53 -8.46 -4.49
N VAL A 90 2.97 -8.80 -3.28
CA VAL A 90 3.88 -7.96 -2.50
C VAL A 90 5.31 -8.49 -2.55
N VAL A 91 5.49 -9.77 -2.22
CA VAL A 91 6.80 -10.34 -1.89
C VAL A 91 7.81 -10.31 -3.05
N PRO A 92 7.48 -10.79 -4.28
CA PRO A 92 8.51 -10.94 -5.31
C PRO A 92 9.11 -9.60 -5.75
N ALA A 93 8.28 -8.59 -5.96
CA ALA A 93 8.76 -7.28 -6.37
C ALA A 93 9.58 -6.60 -5.25
N TYR A 94 9.12 -6.67 -4.00
CA TYR A 94 9.86 -6.14 -2.87
C TYR A 94 11.23 -6.82 -2.70
N TRP A 95 11.29 -8.16 -2.78
CA TRP A 95 12.54 -8.90 -2.65
C TRP A 95 13.55 -8.53 -3.73
N VAL A 96 13.13 -8.37 -4.99
CA VAL A 96 14.04 -7.97 -6.09
C VAL A 96 14.73 -6.64 -5.77
N ILE A 97 13.97 -5.63 -5.33
CA ILE A 97 14.56 -4.33 -4.97
C ILE A 97 15.42 -4.45 -3.71
N THR A 98 14.97 -5.18 -2.69
CA THR A 98 15.73 -5.34 -1.44
C THR A 98 17.09 -6.01 -1.71
N PHE A 99 17.14 -7.06 -2.54
CA PHE A 99 18.41 -7.67 -2.96
C PHE A 99 19.28 -6.72 -3.80
N ALA A 100 18.66 -5.92 -4.67
CA ALA A 100 19.41 -4.94 -5.45
C ALA A 100 20.04 -3.87 -4.55
N VAL A 101 19.31 -3.37 -3.54
CA VAL A 101 19.83 -2.43 -2.55
C VAL A 101 20.95 -3.05 -1.74
N PHE A 102 20.77 -4.29 -1.27
CA PHE A 102 21.80 -5.01 -0.52
C PHE A 102 23.08 -5.15 -1.34
N ALA A 103 22.97 -5.61 -2.58
CA ALA A 103 24.11 -5.77 -3.47
C ALA A 103 24.81 -4.42 -3.75
N LEU A 104 24.04 -3.35 -4.00
CA LEU A 104 24.61 -2.01 -4.20
C LEU A 104 25.30 -1.51 -2.92
N ALA A 105 24.70 -1.68 -1.75
CA ALA A 105 25.31 -1.27 -0.48
C ALA A 105 26.57 -2.09 -0.18
N TRP A 106 26.63 -3.35 -0.61
CA TRP A 106 27.80 -4.22 -0.44
C TRP A 106 28.97 -3.83 -1.37
N PHE A 107 28.69 -3.65 -2.68
CA PHE A 107 29.73 -3.41 -3.68
C PHE A 107 30.07 -1.91 -3.84
N MET A 108 29.13 -1.01 -3.52
CA MET A 108 29.24 0.43 -3.72
C MET A 108 28.73 1.21 -2.50
N PRO A 109 29.30 1.00 -1.30
CA PRO A 109 28.79 1.61 -0.05
C PRO A 109 28.79 3.15 -0.10
N HIS A 110 29.68 3.75 -0.90
CA HIS A 110 29.76 5.21 -1.08
C HIS A 110 28.51 5.84 -1.73
N LEU A 111 27.63 5.03 -2.31
CA LEU A 111 26.36 5.52 -2.87
C LEU A 111 25.30 5.80 -1.80
N PHE A 112 25.49 5.26 -0.60
CA PHE A 112 24.52 5.34 0.49
C PHE A 112 25.04 6.20 1.64
N ASN A 113 24.16 7.01 2.24
CA ASN A 113 24.53 7.83 3.39
C ASN A 113 24.36 7.06 4.72
N SER A 114 23.34 6.18 4.82
CA SER A 114 22.96 5.50 6.05
C SER A 114 22.68 4.01 5.90
N THR A 115 22.50 3.52 4.66
CA THR A 115 22.21 2.10 4.44
C THR A 115 23.50 1.28 4.42
N THR A 116 23.61 0.35 5.35
CA THR A 116 24.73 -0.62 5.42
C THR A 116 24.26 -2.00 4.97
N ALA A 117 25.15 -2.75 4.31
CA ALA A 117 24.87 -4.12 3.88
C ALA A 117 25.05 -5.08 5.06
N ASP A 118 24.07 -5.08 5.97
CA ASP A 118 24.02 -5.99 7.10
C ASP A 118 23.08 -7.17 6.82
N LEU A 119 23.52 -8.39 7.17
CA LEU A 119 22.79 -9.62 6.88
C LEU A 119 21.56 -9.77 7.80
N SER A 120 21.64 -9.31 9.04
CA SER A 120 20.50 -9.35 9.97
C SER A 120 19.37 -8.44 9.48
N THR A 121 19.72 -7.23 9.05
CA THR A 121 18.80 -6.28 8.45
C THR A 121 18.20 -6.79 7.13
N LEU A 122 18.98 -7.51 6.32
CA LEU A 122 18.45 -8.16 5.12
C LEU A 122 17.41 -9.22 5.49
N MET A 123 17.70 -10.10 6.45
CA MET A 123 16.79 -11.19 6.85
C MET A 123 15.49 -10.67 7.44
N THR A 124 15.53 -9.67 8.31
CA THR A 124 14.34 -9.04 8.87
C THR A 124 13.52 -8.33 7.79
N SER A 125 14.19 -7.65 6.86
CA SER A 125 13.53 -7.01 5.70
C SER A 125 12.80 -8.03 4.83
N LEU A 126 13.47 -9.13 4.44
CA LEU A 126 12.86 -10.18 3.61
C LEU A 126 11.71 -10.91 4.31
N SER A 127 11.73 -10.95 5.65
CA SER A 127 10.68 -11.56 6.47
C SER A 127 9.55 -10.58 6.81
N PHE A 128 9.65 -9.31 6.42
CA PHE A 128 8.69 -8.25 6.79
C PHE A 128 8.52 -8.09 8.31
N LEU A 129 9.60 -8.26 9.05
CA LEU A 129 9.60 -8.12 10.51
C LEU A 129 10.27 -6.80 10.91
N ALA A 130 9.56 -6.03 11.71
CA ALA A 130 10.11 -4.83 12.35
C ALA A 130 10.74 -5.23 13.69
N LEU A 131 11.97 -5.72 13.64
CA LEU A 131 12.74 -6.10 14.81
C LEU A 131 13.85 -5.06 15.05
N ASP A 132 14.11 -4.73 16.31
CA ASP A 132 15.27 -3.92 16.67
C ASP A 132 16.56 -4.69 16.37
N HIS A 133 17.43 -4.05 15.58
CA HIS A 133 18.73 -4.63 15.20
C HIS A 133 19.81 -4.40 16.28
N GLY A 134 19.44 -3.80 17.43
CA GLY A 134 20.37 -3.49 18.52
C GLY A 134 21.06 -2.13 18.37
N ASP A 135 20.71 -1.40 17.33
CA ASP A 135 21.14 0.00 17.07
C ASP A 135 20.04 1.04 17.36
N GLY A 136 18.93 0.61 17.95
CA GLY A 136 17.77 1.47 18.20
C GLY A 136 16.95 1.73 16.92
N ASN A 137 16.98 0.84 15.94
CA ASN A 137 16.29 1.00 14.67
C ASN A 137 15.58 -0.29 14.23
N THR A 138 14.33 -0.17 13.78
CA THR A 138 13.53 -1.25 13.18
C THR A 138 13.33 -1.08 11.68
N THR A 139 14.01 -0.09 11.08
CA THR A 139 13.83 0.26 9.67
C THR A 139 14.41 -0.83 8.77
N PRO A 140 13.65 -1.34 7.80
CA PRO A 140 14.18 -2.33 6.86
C PRO A 140 15.24 -1.72 5.93
N LEU A 141 16.03 -2.59 5.30
CA LEU A 141 17.09 -2.21 4.37
C LEU A 141 16.59 -1.27 3.26
N LEU A 142 15.44 -1.56 2.70
CA LEU A 142 14.67 -0.63 1.87
C LEU A 142 13.79 0.20 2.79
N VAL A 143 14.19 1.43 3.11
CA VAL A 143 13.53 2.29 4.10
C VAL A 143 12.01 2.33 3.94
N VAL A 144 11.51 2.56 2.74
CA VAL A 144 10.06 2.62 2.47
C VAL A 144 9.31 1.30 2.77
N GLY A 145 10.04 0.20 2.98
CA GLY A 145 9.48 -1.11 3.34
C GLY A 145 8.83 -1.16 4.73
N TRP A 146 9.07 -0.17 5.60
CA TRP A 146 8.43 -0.14 6.93
C TRP A 146 6.90 -0.20 6.85
N THR A 147 6.30 0.36 5.83
CA THR A 147 4.85 0.30 5.61
C THR A 147 4.39 -1.09 5.19
N LEU A 148 5.23 -1.84 4.47
CA LEU A 148 4.94 -3.23 4.08
C LEU A 148 4.97 -4.15 5.30
N ASN A 149 5.80 -3.86 6.32
CA ASN A 149 5.78 -4.59 7.59
C ASN A 149 4.40 -4.47 8.26
N TYR A 150 3.82 -3.26 8.31
CA TYR A 150 2.44 -3.05 8.77
C TYR A 150 1.41 -3.76 7.89
N GLU A 151 1.58 -3.70 6.58
CA GLU A 151 0.64 -4.32 5.64
C GLU A 151 0.61 -5.84 5.79
N ILE A 152 1.77 -6.50 5.88
CA ILE A 152 1.86 -7.95 6.09
C ILE A 152 1.35 -8.34 7.48
N PHE A 153 1.65 -7.57 8.51
CA PHE A 153 1.09 -7.76 9.84
C PHE A 153 -0.44 -7.67 9.85
N PHE A 154 -1.00 -6.67 9.18
CA PHE A 154 -2.44 -6.54 8.99
C PHE A 154 -3.03 -7.74 8.22
N TYR A 155 -2.38 -8.25 7.18
CA TYR A 155 -2.81 -9.46 6.49
C TYR A 155 -2.82 -10.68 7.41
N ALA A 156 -1.85 -10.80 8.31
CA ALA A 156 -1.82 -11.87 9.29
C ALA A 156 -3.00 -11.78 10.27
N ILE A 157 -3.30 -10.58 10.78
CA ILE A 157 -4.48 -10.33 11.64
C ILE A 157 -5.77 -10.72 10.90
N VAL A 158 -5.95 -10.28 9.66
CA VAL A 158 -7.13 -10.57 8.85
C VAL A 158 -7.27 -12.07 8.59
N ALA A 159 -6.18 -12.76 8.25
CA ALA A 159 -6.20 -14.21 8.01
C ALA A 159 -6.54 -14.99 9.29
N LEU A 160 -5.92 -14.62 10.42
CA LEU A 160 -6.18 -15.23 11.74
C LEU A 160 -7.64 -15.08 12.14
N THR A 161 -8.15 -13.85 12.07
CA THR A 161 -9.52 -13.56 12.49
C THR A 161 -10.56 -14.12 11.52
N ALA A 162 -10.26 -14.23 10.24
CA ALA A 162 -11.11 -14.89 9.27
C ALA A 162 -11.22 -16.41 9.51
N GLY A 163 -10.14 -17.03 9.95
CA GLY A 163 -10.16 -18.45 10.37
C GLY A 163 -10.89 -18.70 11.66
N LEU A 164 -10.79 -17.80 12.64
CA LEU A 164 -11.35 -18.00 14.00
C LEU A 164 -12.81 -17.55 14.13
N PHE A 165 -13.21 -16.45 13.50
CA PHE A 165 -14.49 -15.79 13.75
C PHE A 165 -15.52 -15.92 12.62
N GLY A 166 -15.22 -16.66 11.55
CA GLY A 166 -16.15 -16.91 10.44
C GLY A 166 -16.78 -15.61 9.91
N ASP A 167 -18.11 -15.47 10.01
CA ASP A 167 -18.82 -14.27 9.50
C ASP A 167 -18.51 -12.98 10.29
N ARG A 168 -17.99 -13.11 11.53
CA ARG A 168 -17.60 -11.97 12.37
C ARG A 168 -16.14 -11.55 12.17
N ARG A 169 -15.46 -12.08 11.15
CA ARG A 169 -14.02 -11.88 10.89
C ARG A 169 -13.59 -10.41 10.86
N LEU A 170 -14.39 -9.52 10.27
CA LEU A 170 -14.08 -8.08 10.25
C LEU A 170 -14.20 -7.42 11.62
N HIS A 171 -15.15 -7.87 12.46
CA HIS A 171 -15.22 -7.41 13.84
C HIS A 171 -14.03 -7.92 14.66
N GLY A 172 -13.66 -9.19 14.46
CA GLY A 172 -12.49 -9.78 15.11
C GLY A 172 -11.21 -9.04 14.76
N ALA A 173 -10.99 -8.71 13.47
CA ALA A 173 -9.83 -7.95 13.03
C ALA A 173 -9.80 -6.54 13.65
N SER A 174 -10.92 -5.82 13.60
CA SER A 174 -11.03 -4.49 14.21
C SER A 174 -10.78 -4.52 15.71
N LEU A 175 -11.39 -5.48 16.41
CA LEU A 175 -11.23 -5.61 17.88
C LEU A 175 -9.78 -5.93 18.25
N LEU A 176 -9.14 -6.86 17.54
CA LEU A 176 -7.75 -7.22 17.80
C LEU A 176 -6.81 -6.03 17.59
N ILE A 177 -6.97 -5.29 16.49
CA ILE A 177 -6.17 -4.09 16.25
C ILE A 177 -6.40 -3.03 17.33
N ILE A 178 -7.65 -2.72 17.67
CA ILE A 178 -7.98 -1.75 18.72
C ILE A 178 -7.37 -2.19 20.07
N SER A 179 -7.41 -3.50 20.39
CA SER A 179 -6.83 -4.03 21.63
C SER A 179 -5.29 -3.90 21.64
N LEU A 180 -4.62 -4.16 20.50
CA LEU A 180 -3.17 -3.96 20.37
C LEU A 180 -2.78 -2.50 20.57
N VAL A 181 -3.49 -1.58 19.92
CA VAL A 181 -3.23 -0.13 20.08
C VAL A 181 -3.50 0.34 21.50
N ALA A 182 -4.61 -0.09 22.11
CA ALA A 182 -4.92 0.24 23.50
C ALA A 182 -3.84 -0.29 24.46
N LEU A 183 -3.33 -1.50 24.20
CA LEU A 183 -2.23 -2.07 24.97
C LEU A 183 -0.95 -1.25 24.82
N GLY A 184 -0.59 -0.81 23.59
CA GLY A 184 0.57 0.04 23.33
C GLY A 184 0.48 1.39 24.04
N LEU A 185 -0.68 2.04 23.96
CA LEU A 185 -0.92 3.32 24.65
C LEU A 185 -0.86 3.19 26.19
N TRP A 186 -1.24 2.03 26.71
CA TRP A 186 -1.20 1.76 28.15
C TRP A 186 0.21 1.39 28.63
N LEU A 187 0.90 0.47 27.91
CA LEU A 187 2.22 -0.02 28.30
C LEU A 187 3.35 0.98 27.98
N ARG A 188 3.20 1.77 26.91
CA ARG A 188 4.23 2.66 26.36
C ARG A 188 5.58 1.94 26.26
N PRO A 189 5.65 0.86 25.46
CA PRO A 189 6.82 -0.01 25.44
C PRO A 189 8.06 0.73 24.97
N GLU A 190 9.18 0.50 25.68
CA GLU A 190 10.51 0.99 25.27
C GLU A 190 11.11 0.10 24.16
N ASP A 191 10.68 -1.18 24.08
CA ASP A 191 11.06 -2.07 22.99
C ASP A 191 10.44 -1.60 21.68
N LEU A 192 11.29 -1.30 20.70
CA LEU A 192 10.90 -0.70 19.43
C LEU A 192 10.03 -1.64 18.59
N SER A 193 10.25 -2.94 18.68
CA SER A 193 9.44 -3.92 17.97
C SER A 193 8.02 -3.95 18.53
N LEU A 194 7.88 -3.94 19.84
CA LEU A 194 6.58 -3.90 20.49
C LEU A 194 5.87 -2.56 20.25
N ALA A 195 6.60 -1.45 20.31
CA ALA A 195 6.08 -0.12 19.96
C ALA A 195 5.53 -0.10 18.53
N PHE A 196 6.28 -0.67 17.56
CA PHE A 196 5.85 -0.76 16.16
C PHE A 196 4.53 -1.53 16.01
N TYR A 197 4.40 -2.73 16.60
CA TYR A 197 3.21 -3.56 16.43
C TYR A 197 2.01 -3.14 17.29
N THR A 198 2.15 -2.09 18.09
CA THR A 198 1.08 -1.49 18.90
C THR A 198 0.85 -0.02 18.58
N ASP A 199 1.44 0.49 17.50
CA ASP A 199 1.35 1.89 17.07
C ASP A 199 -0.09 2.28 16.68
N PRO A 200 -0.57 3.46 17.07
CA PRO A 200 -1.89 3.98 16.68
C PRO A 200 -2.16 4.05 15.17
N ILE A 201 -1.14 4.08 14.33
CA ILE A 201 -1.28 4.04 12.87
C ILE A 201 -2.07 2.80 12.37
N LEU A 202 -2.04 1.69 13.13
CA LEU A 202 -2.82 0.49 12.83
C LEU A 202 -4.33 0.75 12.78
N LEU A 203 -4.84 1.80 13.45
CA LEU A 203 -6.27 2.16 13.40
C LEU A 203 -6.72 2.62 12.02
N GLU A 204 -5.80 3.02 11.16
CA GLU A 204 -6.12 3.42 9.78
C GLU A 204 -6.66 2.25 8.96
N PHE A 205 -6.17 1.03 9.21
CA PHE A 205 -6.79 -0.18 8.63
C PHE A 205 -8.21 -0.39 9.13
N VAL A 206 -8.47 -0.11 10.41
CA VAL A 206 -9.82 -0.19 11.00
C VAL A 206 -10.75 0.83 10.35
N PHE A 207 -10.29 2.05 10.09
CA PHE A 207 -11.07 3.04 9.36
C PHE A 207 -11.50 2.52 7.98
N GLY A 208 -10.58 1.89 7.24
CA GLY A 208 -10.89 1.23 5.97
C GLY A 208 -11.95 0.13 6.11
N ILE A 209 -11.85 -0.73 7.11
CA ILE A 209 -12.84 -1.78 7.41
C ILE A 209 -14.23 -1.16 7.69
N LEU A 210 -14.29 -0.09 8.48
CA LEU A 210 -15.53 0.60 8.82
C LEU A 210 -16.18 1.25 7.59
N ILE A 211 -15.36 1.88 6.74
CA ILE A 211 -15.83 2.46 5.46
C ILE A 211 -16.43 1.35 4.59
N TYR A 212 -15.76 0.20 4.43
CA TYR A 212 -16.33 -0.91 3.66
C TYR A 212 -17.67 -1.37 4.22
N ARG A 213 -17.79 -1.53 5.54
CA ARG A 213 -19.04 -1.98 6.18
C ARG A 213 -20.20 -1.01 5.96
N THR A 214 -19.93 0.28 6.01
CA THR A 214 -20.92 1.32 5.74
C THR A 214 -21.29 1.33 4.27
N TRP A 215 -20.30 1.41 3.39
CA TRP A 215 -20.48 1.45 1.94
C TRP A 215 -21.17 0.19 1.40
N SER A 216 -20.83 -1.00 1.90
CA SER A 216 -21.45 -2.25 1.43
C SER A 216 -22.93 -2.38 1.78
N ARG A 217 -23.39 -1.69 2.82
CA ARG A 217 -24.80 -1.67 3.23
C ARG A 217 -25.64 -0.65 2.46
N THR A 218 -25.08 0.53 2.26
CA THR A 218 -25.84 1.64 1.66
C THR A 218 -25.68 1.70 0.15
N ARG A 219 -24.53 1.31 -0.39
CA ARG A 219 -24.09 1.39 -1.79
C ARG A 219 -24.34 2.73 -2.51
N GLN A 220 -25.19 3.57 -1.96
CA GLN A 220 -25.52 4.89 -2.47
C GLN A 220 -25.20 5.91 -1.39
N LEU A 221 -24.04 6.57 -1.52
CA LEU A 221 -23.73 7.73 -0.73
C LEU A 221 -24.48 8.94 -1.32
N HIS A 222 -25.08 9.73 -0.45
CA HIS A 222 -25.63 11.01 -0.89
C HIS A 222 -24.51 11.86 -1.47
N HIS A 223 -24.59 12.21 -2.76
CA HIS A 223 -23.49 12.83 -3.50
C HIS A 223 -22.96 14.11 -2.82
N GLY A 224 -23.83 14.95 -2.28
CA GLY A 224 -23.44 16.16 -1.55
C GLY A 224 -22.60 15.84 -0.29
N LEU A 225 -22.98 14.83 0.49
CA LEU A 225 -22.21 14.41 1.65
C LEU A 225 -20.86 13.80 1.24
N ALA A 226 -20.85 12.95 0.21
CA ALA A 226 -19.63 12.37 -0.32
C ALA A 226 -18.65 13.45 -0.80
N LEU A 227 -19.14 14.44 -1.54
CA LEU A 227 -18.35 15.59 -2.00
C LEU A 227 -17.82 16.42 -0.82
N ALA A 228 -18.67 16.72 0.16
CA ALA A 228 -18.26 17.45 1.36
C ALA A 228 -17.14 16.70 2.11
N MET A 229 -17.26 15.38 2.32
CA MET A 229 -16.24 14.58 2.98
C MET A 229 -14.94 14.53 2.17
N PHE A 230 -15.04 14.36 0.84
CA PHE A 230 -13.88 14.37 -0.05
C PHE A 230 -13.10 15.68 0.03
N LEU A 231 -13.81 16.81 -0.10
CA LEU A 231 -13.20 18.13 -0.06
C LEU A 231 -12.65 18.47 1.32
N THR A 232 -13.42 18.23 2.39
CA THR A 232 -12.99 18.51 3.76
C THR A 232 -11.77 17.67 4.13
N GLY A 233 -11.79 16.35 3.82
CA GLY A 233 -10.65 15.48 4.08
C GLY A 233 -9.40 15.94 3.32
N THR A 234 -9.55 16.29 2.03
CA THR A 234 -8.43 16.81 1.22
C THR A 234 -7.89 18.12 1.78
N VAL A 235 -8.77 19.08 2.13
CA VAL A 235 -8.36 20.36 2.72
C VAL A 235 -7.64 20.15 4.04
N LEU A 236 -8.16 19.27 4.91
CA LEU A 236 -7.51 18.96 6.18
C LEU A 236 -6.12 18.34 5.99
N LEU A 237 -5.93 17.44 5.02
CA LEU A 237 -4.61 16.90 4.70
C LEU A 237 -3.67 17.99 4.18
N VAL A 238 -4.14 18.89 3.33
CA VAL A 238 -3.33 19.98 2.77
C VAL A 238 -2.96 21.03 3.83
N LEU A 239 -3.87 21.36 4.75
CA LEU A 239 -3.61 22.37 5.80
C LEU A 239 -2.61 21.90 6.87
N GLN A 240 -2.34 20.59 6.96
CA GLN A 240 -1.41 20.02 7.94
C GLN A 240 0.00 19.80 7.37
N TRP A 241 0.42 20.67 6.46
CA TRP A 241 1.67 20.59 5.73
C TRP A 241 2.93 20.68 6.63
N GLU A 242 2.81 21.30 7.80
CA GLU A 242 3.99 21.73 8.54
C GLU A 242 4.55 20.73 9.55
N ARG A 243 3.83 19.66 9.96
CA ARG A 243 4.35 18.81 11.07
C ARG A 243 3.89 17.35 11.04
N PRO A 244 4.82 16.41 11.24
CA PRO A 244 4.47 15.08 11.70
C PRO A 244 3.90 15.19 13.13
N VAL A 245 2.75 14.59 13.39
CA VAL A 245 1.96 14.83 14.61
C VAL A 245 2.18 13.75 15.67
N GLY A 246 3.30 13.00 15.61
CA GLY A 246 3.62 11.96 16.59
C GLY A 246 2.44 10.98 16.81
N ASP A 247 2.13 10.68 18.06
CA ASP A 247 1.07 9.74 18.46
C ASP A 247 -0.34 10.11 17.97
N LEU A 248 -0.52 11.36 17.56
CA LEU A 248 -1.79 11.88 17.05
C LEU A 248 -1.91 11.76 15.51
N ARG A 249 -0.92 11.16 14.85
CA ARG A 249 -0.89 11.00 13.38
C ARG A 249 -2.20 10.42 12.84
N MET A 250 -2.71 9.38 13.47
CA MET A 250 -3.95 8.73 13.06
C MET A 250 -5.15 9.68 13.08
N LEU A 251 -5.19 10.67 13.99
CA LEU A 251 -6.25 11.68 14.04
C LEU A 251 -6.10 12.73 12.93
N PHE A 252 -4.88 13.24 12.76
CA PHE A 252 -4.62 14.37 11.86
C PHE A 252 -4.44 13.95 10.40
N TRP A 253 -3.98 12.72 10.14
CA TRP A 253 -3.82 12.21 8.78
C TRP A 253 -4.75 11.04 8.48
N GLY A 254 -4.89 10.08 9.36
CA GLY A 254 -5.74 8.91 9.17
C GLY A 254 -7.22 9.22 9.06
N VAL A 255 -7.77 10.09 9.93
CA VAL A 255 -9.20 10.49 9.87
C VAL A 255 -9.49 11.28 8.59
N PRO A 256 -8.72 12.31 8.20
CA PRO A 256 -8.89 12.97 6.90
C PRO A 256 -8.73 12.01 5.71
N ALA A 257 -7.75 11.08 5.73
CA ALA A 257 -7.60 10.07 4.70
C ALA A 257 -8.83 9.16 4.58
N ALA A 258 -9.43 8.80 5.72
CA ALA A 258 -10.69 8.06 5.77
C ALA A 258 -11.85 8.85 5.14
N ALA A 259 -11.94 10.16 5.41
CA ALA A 259 -12.93 11.03 4.80
C ALA A 259 -12.71 11.14 3.28
N VAL A 260 -11.46 11.25 2.81
CA VAL A 260 -11.12 11.26 1.38
C VAL A 260 -11.56 9.95 0.71
N LEU A 261 -11.24 8.78 1.30
CA LEU A 261 -11.67 7.50 0.72
C LEU A 261 -13.18 7.38 0.65
N TYR A 262 -13.88 7.68 1.76
CA TYR A 262 -15.33 7.56 1.82
C TYR A 262 -16.00 8.48 0.81
N GLY A 263 -15.54 9.73 0.73
CA GLY A 263 -16.05 10.72 -0.22
C GLY A 263 -15.77 10.36 -1.68
N ALA A 264 -14.57 9.82 -1.98
CA ALA A 264 -14.20 9.40 -3.32
C ALA A 264 -15.07 8.26 -3.86
N LEU A 265 -15.51 7.33 -2.99
CA LEU A 265 -16.43 6.25 -3.38
C LEU A 265 -17.78 6.77 -3.91
N GLY A 266 -18.21 7.96 -3.49
CA GLY A 266 -19.46 8.58 -3.95
C GLY A 266 -19.30 9.68 -5.00
N THR A 267 -18.05 10.14 -5.27
CA THR A 267 -17.79 11.27 -6.19
C THR A 267 -16.98 10.87 -7.42
N LEU A 268 -15.96 10.02 -7.28
CA LEU A 268 -15.08 9.63 -8.37
C LEU A 268 -15.63 8.43 -9.15
N THR A 269 -16.78 8.58 -9.78
CA THR A 269 -17.48 7.50 -10.49
C THR A 269 -17.16 7.44 -11.99
N PHE A 270 -16.41 8.41 -12.51
CA PHE A 270 -16.00 8.46 -13.91
C PHE A 270 -14.90 7.42 -14.22
N ARG A 271 -14.71 7.10 -15.50
CA ARG A 271 -13.70 6.15 -15.95
C ARG A 271 -12.56 6.87 -16.68
N SER A 272 -11.35 6.79 -16.14
CA SER A 272 -10.14 7.29 -16.76
C SER A 272 -9.10 6.15 -16.84
N PRO A 273 -8.80 5.65 -18.05
CA PRO A 273 -7.79 4.61 -18.21
C PRO A 273 -6.40 5.03 -17.72
N LEU A 274 -6.05 6.30 -17.90
CA LEU A 274 -4.75 6.84 -17.43
C LEU A 274 -4.63 6.78 -15.91
N LEU A 275 -5.62 7.30 -15.17
CA LEU A 275 -5.60 7.28 -13.72
C LEU A 275 -5.66 5.85 -13.16
N ALA A 276 -6.40 4.96 -13.84
CA ALA A 276 -6.44 3.55 -13.45
C ALA A 276 -5.06 2.89 -13.60
N ARG A 277 -4.35 3.13 -14.71
CA ARG A 277 -2.98 2.62 -14.91
C ARG A 277 -2.00 3.18 -13.89
N LEU A 278 -2.05 4.47 -13.57
CA LEU A 278 -1.23 5.04 -12.49
C LEU A 278 -1.51 4.35 -11.15
N GLY A 279 -2.78 4.03 -10.87
CA GLY A 279 -3.16 3.26 -9.67
C GLY A 279 -2.63 1.82 -9.70
N GLU A 280 -2.58 1.17 -10.86
CA GLU A 280 -1.94 -0.14 -11.03
C GLU A 280 -0.44 -0.08 -10.75
N TRP A 281 0.25 0.95 -11.23
CA TRP A 281 1.68 1.17 -11.03
C TRP A 281 2.04 1.71 -9.64
N SER A 282 1.06 2.06 -8.80
CA SER A 282 1.29 2.71 -7.51
C SER A 282 2.24 1.93 -6.58
N TYR A 283 2.22 0.59 -6.65
CA TYR A 283 3.13 -0.25 -5.85
C TYR A 283 4.57 -0.18 -6.39
N ALA A 284 4.77 -0.32 -7.70
CA ALA A 284 6.06 -0.12 -8.34
C ALA A 284 6.59 1.29 -8.04
N LEU A 285 5.72 2.31 -8.15
CA LEU A 285 6.06 3.71 -7.88
C LEU A 285 6.53 3.88 -6.43
N TYR A 286 5.80 3.27 -5.48
CA TYR A 286 6.16 3.29 -4.07
C TYR A 286 7.51 2.62 -3.78
N LEU A 287 7.84 1.51 -4.46
CA LEU A 287 9.10 0.81 -4.25
C LEU A 287 10.31 1.50 -4.88
N THR A 288 10.14 2.18 -6.01
CA THR A 288 11.26 2.63 -6.85
C THR A 288 11.58 4.11 -6.73
N HIS A 289 10.64 4.94 -6.23
CA HIS A 289 10.77 6.40 -6.31
C HIS A 289 12.05 6.95 -5.66
N VAL A 290 12.44 6.48 -4.49
CA VAL A 290 13.63 6.97 -3.79
C VAL A 290 14.89 6.75 -4.63
N PHE A 291 15.00 5.60 -5.33
CA PHE A 291 16.15 5.31 -6.18
C PHE A 291 16.20 6.22 -7.40
N VAL A 292 15.07 6.40 -8.06
CA VAL A 292 15.00 7.24 -9.25
C VAL A 292 15.31 8.70 -8.90
N ILE A 293 14.77 9.21 -7.80
CA ILE A 293 15.03 10.56 -7.30
C ILE A 293 16.52 10.73 -6.96
N THR A 294 17.08 9.79 -6.19
CA THR A 294 18.50 9.83 -5.80
C THR A 294 19.42 9.76 -7.01
N LEU A 295 19.12 8.88 -7.99
CA LEU A 295 19.88 8.78 -9.23
C LEU A 295 19.85 10.10 -10.01
N TYR A 296 18.68 10.73 -10.12
CA TYR A 296 18.53 12.01 -10.76
C TYR A 296 19.37 13.09 -10.08
N ILE A 297 19.25 13.22 -8.76
CA ILE A 297 19.96 14.23 -7.98
C ILE A 297 21.47 14.03 -8.07
N LYS A 298 21.98 12.83 -7.88
CA LYS A 298 23.45 12.57 -7.84
C LYS A 298 24.13 12.63 -9.20
N HIS A 299 23.46 12.25 -10.28
CA HIS A 299 24.10 12.06 -11.59
C HIS A 299 23.60 13.00 -12.66
N ILE A 300 22.31 13.28 -12.75
CA ILE A 300 21.77 14.10 -13.83
C ILE A 300 22.01 15.59 -13.53
N ILE A 301 21.75 16.03 -12.31
CA ILE A 301 21.99 17.42 -11.93
C ILE A 301 23.47 17.76 -12.04
N SER A 302 24.35 16.91 -11.53
CA SER A 302 25.81 17.15 -11.63
C SER A 302 26.34 17.19 -13.06
N ALA A 303 25.71 16.47 -13.99
CA ALA A 303 26.07 16.48 -15.42
C ALA A 303 25.50 17.67 -16.20
N VAL A 304 24.41 18.28 -15.72
CA VAL A 304 23.67 19.37 -16.38
C VAL A 304 23.94 20.72 -15.71
N THR A 305 25.01 20.85 -14.93
CA THR A 305 25.39 22.08 -14.18
C THR A 305 25.56 23.34 -15.01
N THR A 306 25.57 23.25 -16.35
CA THR A 306 25.65 24.39 -17.25
C THR A 306 24.31 25.05 -17.58
N ILE A 307 23.18 24.43 -17.19
CA ILE A 307 21.82 24.94 -17.44
C ILE A 307 21.16 25.20 -16.09
N GLU A 308 21.04 26.45 -15.69
CA GLU A 308 20.28 26.86 -14.49
C GLU A 308 18.77 26.71 -14.75
N LEU A 309 18.21 25.55 -14.44
CA LEU A 309 16.77 25.34 -14.49
C LEU A 309 16.13 25.75 -13.16
N PRO A 310 14.93 26.37 -13.18
CA PRO A 310 14.16 26.60 -11.97
C PRO A 310 13.87 25.28 -11.23
N TRP A 311 13.88 25.29 -9.90
CA TRP A 311 13.65 24.09 -9.09
C TRP A 311 12.32 23.38 -9.41
N GLN A 312 11.28 24.13 -9.80
CA GLN A 312 9.98 23.57 -10.23
C GLN A 312 10.13 22.65 -11.45
N VAL A 313 11.02 23.00 -12.36
CA VAL A 313 11.30 22.17 -13.56
C VAL A 313 12.00 20.87 -13.16
N HIS A 314 12.95 20.91 -12.22
CA HIS A 314 13.56 19.71 -11.65
C HIS A 314 12.53 18.79 -10.99
N TYR A 315 11.58 19.35 -10.21
CA TYR A 315 10.49 18.60 -9.60
C TYR A 315 9.63 17.88 -10.64
N LEU A 316 9.25 18.59 -11.70
CA LEU A 316 8.45 18.01 -12.78
C LEU A 316 9.22 16.88 -13.47
N ILE A 317 10.49 17.11 -13.81
CA ILE A 317 11.34 16.11 -14.46
C ILE A 317 11.50 14.88 -13.56
N MET A 318 11.85 15.04 -12.28
CA MET A 318 11.98 13.94 -11.32
C MET A 318 10.69 13.13 -11.22
N THR A 319 9.53 13.81 -11.13
CA THR A 319 8.23 13.14 -11.08
C THR A 319 7.98 12.31 -12.34
N ILE A 320 8.25 12.87 -13.52
CA ILE A 320 8.09 12.17 -14.82
C ILE A 320 9.01 10.94 -14.88
N PHE A 321 10.30 11.10 -14.54
CA PHE A 321 11.26 9.99 -14.54
C PHE A 321 10.85 8.90 -13.53
N THR A 322 10.36 9.30 -12.36
CA THR A 322 9.92 8.37 -11.32
C THR A 322 8.70 7.57 -11.76
N VAL A 323 7.72 8.22 -12.41
CA VAL A 323 6.55 7.52 -12.98
C VAL A 323 6.95 6.60 -14.12
N ALA A 324 7.86 7.06 -15.01
CA ALA A 324 8.34 6.22 -16.11
C ALA A 324 9.14 5.01 -15.62
N GLY A 325 10.01 5.20 -14.63
CA GLY A 325 10.76 4.12 -13.98
C GLY A 325 9.84 3.11 -13.29
N ALA A 326 8.82 3.59 -12.61
CA ALA A 326 7.80 2.74 -11.99
C ALA A 326 7.00 1.93 -13.02
N ALA A 327 6.60 2.55 -14.13
CA ALA A 327 5.92 1.85 -15.22
C ALA A 327 6.81 0.76 -15.82
N ALA A 328 8.08 1.04 -16.05
CA ALA A 328 9.05 0.06 -16.54
C ALA A 328 9.22 -1.08 -15.54
N TYR A 329 9.42 -0.79 -14.25
CA TYR A 329 9.54 -1.78 -13.20
C TYR A 329 8.27 -2.65 -13.07
N HIS A 330 7.10 -2.04 -13.13
CA HIS A 330 5.83 -2.77 -13.13
C HIS A 330 5.75 -3.76 -14.30
N MET A 331 6.06 -3.30 -15.52
CA MET A 331 5.93 -4.13 -16.73
C MET A 331 6.97 -5.26 -16.77
N VAL A 332 8.21 -5.00 -16.33
CA VAL A 332 9.34 -5.93 -16.49
C VAL A 332 9.49 -6.84 -15.27
N VAL A 333 9.20 -6.37 -14.07
CA VAL A 333 9.47 -7.10 -12.81
C VAL A 333 8.18 -7.47 -12.08
N GLU A 334 7.40 -6.47 -11.63
CA GLU A 334 6.27 -6.70 -10.73
C GLU A 334 5.21 -7.62 -11.37
N ALA A 335 4.68 -7.25 -12.53
CA ALA A 335 3.58 -7.98 -13.15
C ALA A 335 3.98 -9.38 -13.65
N PRO A 336 5.16 -9.60 -14.27
CA PRO A 336 5.62 -10.95 -14.62
C PRO A 336 5.85 -11.85 -13.41
N LEU A 337 6.54 -11.35 -12.38
CA LEU A 337 6.83 -12.14 -11.17
C LEU A 337 5.56 -12.46 -10.39
N SER A 338 4.64 -11.51 -10.24
CA SER A 338 3.35 -11.74 -9.60
C SER A 338 2.56 -12.85 -10.32
N ARG A 339 2.50 -12.82 -11.65
CA ARG A 339 1.83 -13.85 -12.46
C ARG A 339 2.52 -15.22 -12.34
N TRP A 340 3.84 -15.23 -12.37
CA TRP A 340 4.62 -16.46 -12.22
C TRP A 340 4.39 -17.08 -10.84
N THR A 341 4.50 -16.30 -9.76
CA THR A 341 4.26 -16.73 -8.38
C THR A 341 2.85 -17.31 -8.20
N LEU A 342 1.84 -16.61 -8.74
CA LEU A 342 0.46 -17.11 -8.71
C LEU A 342 0.31 -18.47 -9.37
N ARG A 343 0.95 -18.67 -10.53
CA ARG A 343 0.89 -19.96 -11.25
C ARG A 343 1.64 -21.06 -10.50
N SER A 344 2.81 -20.76 -9.95
CA SER A 344 3.66 -21.72 -9.25
C SER A 344 3.08 -22.19 -7.92
N LEU A 345 2.42 -21.30 -7.16
CA LEU A 345 1.83 -21.63 -5.86
C LEU A 345 0.43 -22.27 -5.97
N ARG A 346 -0.27 -22.09 -7.08
CA ARG A 346 -1.53 -22.76 -7.32
C ARG A 346 -1.27 -24.16 -7.85
N ARG A 347 -1.79 -25.19 -7.14
CA ARG A 347 -1.77 -26.54 -7.65
C ARG A 347 -2.61 -26.61 -8.93
N PRO A 348 -2.21 -27.38 -9.97
CA PRO A 348 -3.10 -27.68 -11.08
C PRO A 348 -4.39 -28.29 -10.52
N GLN A 349 -5.53 -27.71 -10.80
CA GLN A 349 -6.80 -28.40 -10.53
C GLN A 349 -6.81 -29.64 -11.41
N PRO A 350 -7.05 -30.86 -10.85
CA PRO A 350 -7.26 -32.02 -11.68
C PRO A 350 -8.40 -31.70 -12.64
N ALA A 351 -8.16 -31.90 -13.94
CA ALA A 351 -9.18 -31.70 -14.95
C ALA A 351 -10.43 -32.50 -14.51
N LEU A 352 -11.53 -31.80 -14.29
CA LEU A 352 -12.83 -32.44 -14.07
C LEU A 352 -13.05 -33.38 -15.25
N LYS A 353 -12.86 -34.70 -15.03
CA LYS A 353 -13.28 -35.71 -16.00
C LYS A 353 -14.76 -35.40 -16.23
N GLN A 354 -15.09 -34.91 -17.42
CA GLN A 354 -16.46 -34.87 -17.87
C GLN A 354 -16.96 -36.32 -17.76
N ILE A 355 -17.81 -36.57 -16.76
CA ILE A 355 -18.59 -37.81 -16.71
C ILE A 355 -19.55 -37.71 -17.87
N VAL A 356 -19.14 -38.26 -19.02
CA VAL A 356 -20.04 -38.54 -20.14
C VAL A 356 -21.05 -39.50 -19.57
N ARG A 357 -22.24 -39.01 -19.24
CA ARG A 357 -23.38 -39.89 -18.97
C ARG A 357 -23.64 -40.71 -20.22
N PRO A 358 -23.65 -42.02 -20.14
CA PRO A 358 -24.10 -42.84 -21.30
C PRO A 358 -25.54 -42.40 -21.61
N THR A 359 -25.75 -41.99 -22.84
CA THR A 359 -27.09 -41.81 -23.39
C THR A 359 -27.73 -43.17 -23.43
N THR A 360 -28.59 -43.49 -22.49
CA THR A 360 -29.50 -44.60 -22.64
C THR A 360 -30.45 -44.23 -23.76
N GLY A 361 -30.23 -44.87 -24.92
CA GLY A 361 -31.19 -44.84 -26.04
C GLY A 361 -32.55 -45.43 -25.64
N PRO A 362 -33.65 -45.04 -26.31
CA PRO A 362 -34.94 -45.58 -26.03
C PRO A 362 -34.95 -47.10 -26.39
N ALA A 363 -35.38 -47.93 -25.44
CA ALA A 363 -35.77 -49.31 -25.73
C ALA A 363 -37.09 -49.24 -26.45
N GLU A 364 -37.14 -49.93 -27.56
CA GLU A 364 -38.38 -50.28 -28.36
C GLU A 364 -39.41 -51.04 -27.55
#